data_4b342b3f21d258474e1878d43a459d4e
#
_entry.id   4b342b3f21d258474e1878d43a459d4e
#
_cell.length_a   1.000
_cell.length_b   1.000
_cell.length_c   1.000
_cell.angle_alpha   90.00
_cell.angle_beta   90.00
_cell.angle_gamma   90.00
#
_symmetry.space_group_name_H-M   'P 1'
#
loop_
_entity.id
_entity.type
_entity.pdbx_description
1 polymer ?
#
loop_
_entity_poly.entity_id
_entity_poly.type
_entity_poly.pdbx_seq_one_letter_code
_entity_poly.pdbx_strand_id
1 'polypeptide(L)'
;LARNLSDFWTRWHVSLSSFIRDYIYIPMGGNRLGWGRTQLNVLTGMLISGLWHGANWTFIVWGLLHGFFLLIEKPLKPFANMLSTFLLVTFAWVFFRAPDFANAQAILKGVFIPNAKALNWLDIWTPLSALGLLVLLEFSYRKQRFDGLLNQFPSWLRWGIYLVLLFILVAFSGTQKFTFIYFQF
;
A
#
# COMPACT_ATOMS: atom_id res chain seq x y z
N LEU A 1 9.20 7.30 2.90
CA LEU A 1 9.40 5.87 2.61
C LEU A 1 9.65 5.10 3.91
N ALA A 2 9.04 3.94 4.06
CA ALA A 2 9.19 3.10 5.25
C ALA A 2 10.54 2.38 5.25
N ARG A 3 11.18 2.30 6.41
CA ARG A 3 12.51 1.67 6.56
C ARG A 3 12.43 0.15 6.69
N ASN A 4 11.29 -0.36 7.16
CA ASN A 4 10.99 -1.76 7.35
C ASN A 4 9.47 -1.96 7.38
N LEU A 5 8.99 -3.19 7.44
CA LEU A 5 7.55 -3.50 7.42
C LEU A 5 6.82 -3.01 8.68
N SER A 6 7.44 -3.07 9.83
CA SER A 6 6.86 -2.51 11.07
C SER A 6 6.67 -1.00 10.93
N ASP A 7 7.67 -0.27 10.39
CA ASP A 7 7.56 1.17 10.08
C ASP A 7 6.52 1.44 8.97
N PHE A 8 6.38 0.55 7.99
CA PHE A 8 5.34 0.63 6.96
C PHE A 8 3.94 0.65 7.59
N TRP A 9 3.62 -0.29 8.45
CA TRP A 9 2.30 -0.39 9.09
C TRP A 9 2.01 0.71 10.12
N THR A 10 3.01 1.42 10.63
CA THR A 10 2.79 2.62 11.45
C THR A 10 2.41 3.85 10.63
N ARG A 11 2.62 3.81 9.32
CA ARG A 11 2.38 4.93 8.38
C ARG A 11 1.26 4.66 7.40
N TRP A 12 1.03 3.39 7.05
CA TRP A 12 0.03 2.97 6.09
C TRP A 12 -1.25 2.56 6.79
N HIS A 13 -2.37 3.07 6.27
CA HIS A 13 -3.72 2.77 6.78
C HIS A 13 -3.83 2.82 8.31
N VAL A 14 -3.35 3.91 8.89
CA VAL A 14 -3.13 4.06 10.34
C VAL A 14 -4.41 3.77 11.14
N SER A 15 -5.58 4.18 10.67
CA SER A 15 -6.86 3.91 11.33
C SER A 15 -7.16 2.42 11.45
N LEU A 16 -7.01 1.65 10.35
CA LEU A 16 -7.21 0.19 10.36
C LEU A 16 -6.15 -0.49 11.22
N SER A 17 -4.88 -0.11 11.06
CA SER A 17 -3.77 -0.69 11.83
C SER A 17 -3.95 -0.45 13.34
N SER A 18 -4.41 0.73 13.74
CA SER A 18 -4.73 1.04 15.13
C SER A 18 -5.93 0.24 15.63
N PHE A 19 -6.98 0.13 14.83
CA PHE A 19 -8.16 -0.67 15.18
C PHE A 19 -7.78 -2.15 15.40
N ILE A 20 -7.06 -2.76 14.45
CA ILE A 20 -6.60 -4.16 14.58
C ILE A 20 -5.71 -4.34 15.81
N ARG A 21 -4.80 -3.40 16.07
CA ARG A 21 -3.94 -3.44 17.25
C ARG A 21 -4.75 -3.38 18.53
N ASP A 22 -5.65 -2.40 18.66
CA ASP A 22 -6.30 -2.09 19.93
C ASP A 22 -7.44 -3.07 20.25
N TYR A 23 -8.17 -3.54 19.24
CA TYR A 23 -9.35 -4.39 19.43
C TYR A 23 -9.12 -5.89 19.17
N ILE A 24 -8.01 -6.27 18.54
CA ILE A 24 -7.71 -7.66 18.22
C ILE A 24 -6.39 -8.08 18.85
N TYR A 25 -5.28 -7.45 18.45
CA TYR A 25 -3.95 -7.86 18.88
C TYR A 25 -3.74 -7.74 20.40
N ILE A 26 -4.08 -6.57 21.00
CA ILE A 26 -3.92 -6.34 22.44
C ILE A 26 -4.85 -7.24 23.27
N PRO A 27 -6.16 -7.39 22.97
CA PRO A 27 -7.04 -8.31 23.71
C PRO A 27 -6.62 -9.78 23.62
N MET A 28 -6.00 -10.20 22.51
CA MET A 28 -5.43 -11.56 22.39
C MET A 28 -4.16 -11.79 23.21
N GLY A 29 -3.72 -10.78 23.98
CA GLY A 29 -2.52 -10.80 24.82
C GLY A 29 -1.33 -10.04 24.24
N GLY A 30 -1.43 -9.55 23.00
CA GLY A 30 -0.36 -8.79 22.35
C GLY A 30 0.96 -9.55 22.33
N ASN A 31 2.03 -8.93 22.85
CA ASN A 31 3.36 -9.51 22.98
C ASN A 31 3.68 -10.04 24.41
N ARG A 32 2.69 -10.13 25.30
CA ARG A 32 2.89 -10.41 26.72
C ARG A 32 2.93 -11.91 27.04
N LEU A 33 2.37 -12.76 26.19
CA LEU A 33 2.17 -14.20 26.41
C LEU A 33 3.25 -15.08 25.75
N GLY A 34 4.45 -14.54 25.56
CA GLY A 34 5.56 -15.26 24.98
C GLY A 34 5.62 -15.21 23.44
N TRP A 35 6.71 -15.72 22.88
CA TRP A 35 7.06 -15.57 21.48
C TRP A 35 6.03 -16.22 20.52
N GLY A 36 5.68 -17.49 20.74
CA GLY A 36 4.75 -18.20 19.85
C GLY A 36 3.35 -17.58 19.83
N ARG A 37 2.85 -17.13 21.00
CA ARG A 37 1.55 -16.44 21.07
C ARG A 37 1.59 -15.10 20.37
N THR A 38 2.68 -14.35 20.50
CA THR A 38 2.88 -13.09 19.79
C THR A 38 2.80 -13.27 18.27
N GLN A 39 3.44 -14.31 17.74
CA GLN A 39 3.38 -14.61 16.30
C GLN A 39 1.97 -14.93 15.84
N LEU A 40 1.26 -15.78 16.58
CA LEU A 40 -0.14 -16.10 16.28
C LEU A 40 -1.01 -14.85 16.29
N ASN A 41 -0.82 -13.96 17.27
CA ASN A 41 -1.57 -12.71 17.36
C ASN A 41 -1.29 -11.79 16.17
N VAL A 42 -0.03 -11.70 15.71
CA VAL A 42 0.34 -10.93 14.51
C VAL A 42 -0.32 -11.51 13.25
N LEU A 43 -0.21 -12.84 13.05
CA LEU A 43 -0.84 -13.51 11.90
C LEU A 43 -2.36 -13.33 11.91
N THR A 44 -2.99 -13.50 13.07
CA THR A 44 -4.44 -13.30 13.21
C THR A 44 -4.85 -11.85 12.89
N GLY A 45 -4.13 -10.87 13.41
CA GLY A 45 -4.40 -9.47 13.12
C GLY A 45 -4.28 -9.15 11.63
N MET A 46 -3.23 -9.65 10.96
CA MET A 46 -3.04 -9.46 9.53
C MET A 46 -4.05 -10.23 8.67
N LEU A 47 -4.42 -11.44 9.09
CA LEU A 47 -5.49 -12.21 8.44
C LEU A 47 -6.83 -11.46 8.49
N ILE A 48 -7.19 -10.92 9.65
CA ILE A 48 -8.41 -10.12 9.82
C ILE A 48 -8.33 -8.82 9.00
N SER A 49 -7.16 -8.19 8.92
CA SER A 49 -6.93 -7.06 8.03
C SER A 49 -7.20 -7.41 6.56
N GLY A 50 -6.79 -8.60 6.11
CA GLY A 50 -7.09 -9.09 4.78
C GLY A 50 -8.59 -9.32 4.57
N LEU A 51 -9.25 -10.03 5.48
CA LEU A 51 -10.70 -10.29 5.45
C LEU A 51 -11.54 -9.00 5.47
N TRP A 52 -11.06 -7.97 6.12
CA TRP A 52 -11.72 -6.67 6.15
C TRP A 52 -11.84 -6.04 4.75
N HIS A 53 -10.92 -6.36 3.84
CA HIS A 53 -10.94 -5.89 2.45
C HIS A 53 -11.91 -6.67 1.54
N GLY A 54 -12.38 -7.83 1.98
CA GLY A 54 -13.36 -8.63 1.25
C GLY A 54 -13.19 -10.14 1.45
N ALA A 55 -14.26 -10.88 1.17
CA ALA A 55 -14.30 -12.34 1.30
C ALA A 55 -13.67 -13.05 0.09
N ASN A 56 -12.46 -12.65 -0.31
CA ASN A 56 -11.71 -13.28 -1.39
C ASN A 56 -10.42 -13.91 -0.85
N TRP A 57 -10.08 -15.08 -1.38
CA TRP A 57 -8.85 -15.79 -1.02
C TRP A 57 -7.58 -14.98 -1.28
N THR A 58 -7.58 -14.10 -2.27
CA THR A 58 -6.43 -13.23 -2.57
C THR A 58 -6.16 -12.24 -1.45
N PHE A 59 -7.21 -11.72 -0.77
CA PHE A 59 -7.06 -10.86 0.40
C PHE A 59 -6.57 -11.63 1.63
N ILE A 60 -7.02 -12.88 1.79
CA ILE A 60 -6.51 -13.77 2.85
C ILE A 60 -5.01 -13.99 2.69
N VAL A 61 -4.58 -14.33 1.47
CA VAL A 61 -3.16 -14.51 1.17
C VAL A 61 -2.37 -13.22 1.35
N TRP A 62 -2.91 -12.07 0.92
CA TRP A 62 -2.28 -10.78 1.16
C TRP A 62 -2.04 -10.50 2.65
N GLY A 63 -3.06 -10.71 3.48
CA GLY A 63 -2.95 -10.55 4.94
C GLY A 63 -1.92 -11.51 5.55
N LEU A 64 -1.96 -12.79 5.18
CA LEU A 64 -1.00 -13.79 5.65
C LEU A 64 0.43 -13.49 5.22
N LEU A 65 0.64 -13.01 3.98
CA LEU A 65 1.96 -12.58 3.50
C LEU A 65 2.51 -11.44 4.37
N HIS A 66 1.72 -10.41 4.63
CA HIS A 66 2.14 -9.31 5.51
C HIS A 66 2.42 -9.79 6.94
N GLY A 67 1.58 -10.67 7.47
CA GLY A 67 1.83 -11.30 8.76
C GLY A 67 3.15 -12.07 8.76
N PHE A 68 3.38 -12.94 7.78
CA PHE A 68 4.61 -13.70 7.64
C PHE A 68 5.84 -12.80 7.50
N PHE A 69 5.78 -11.76 6.69
CA PHE A 69 6.88 -10.81 6.51
C PHE A 69 7.23 -10.09 7.82
N LEU A 70 6.24 -9.71 8.63
CA LEU A 70 6.47 -9.15 9.96
C LEU A 70 7.16 -10.13 10.91
N LEU A 71 6.85 -11.42 10.81
CA LEU A 71 7.49 -12.46 11.64
C LEU A 71 8.97 -12.65 11.30
N ILE A 72 9.29 -12.66 10.00
CA ILE A 72 10.67 -12.85 9.53
C ILE A 72 11.50 -11.56 9.56
N GLU A 73 10.88 -10.40 9.75
CA GLU A 73 11.60 -9.12 9.80
C GLU A 73 12.64 -9.09 10.92
N LYS A 74 12.32 -9.61 12.11
CA LYS A 74 13.26 -9.61 13.24
C LYS A 74 14.54 -10.40 12.95
N PRO A 75 14.47 -11.67 12.51
CA PRO A 75 15.67 -12.45 12.16
C PRO A 75 16.40 -11.89 10.93
N LEU A 76 15.68 -11.25 9.99
CA LEU A 76 16.25 -10.67 8.78
C LEU A 76 16.57 -9.17 8.92
N LYS A 77 16.62 -8.64 10.14
CA LYS A 77 16.87 -7.21 10.42
C LYS A 77 18.06 -6.61 9.67
N PRO A 78 19.20 -7.30 9.46
CA PRO A 78 20.30 -6.77 8.66
C PRO A 78 19.93 -6.47 7.20
N PHE A 79 18.96 -7.20 6.65
CA PHE A 79 18.45 -7.05 5.28
C PHE A 79 17.20 -6.19 5.18
N ALA A 80 16.58 -5.85 6.32
CA ALA A 80 15.39 -5.00 6.38
C ALA A 80 15.80 -3.55 6.08
N ASN A 81 15.50 -3.10 4.87
CA ASN A 81 15.73 -1.75 4.40
C ASN A 81 14.58 -1.27 3.53
N MET A 82 14.67 -0.03 3.06
CA MET A 82 13.63 0.59 2.26
C MET A 82 13.32 -0.18 0.97
N LEU A 83 14.33 -0.70 0.30
CA LEU A 83 14.16 -1.45 -0.96
C LEU A 83 13.48 -2.79 -0.72
N SER A 84 13.96 -3.57 0.28
CA SER A 84 13.33 -4.85 0.62
C SER A 84 11.88 -4.68 1.07
N THR A 85 11.60 -3.66 1.88
CA THR A 85 10.23 -3.31 2.30
C THR A 85 9.36 -2.99 1.10
N PHE A 86 9.83 -2.16 0.19
CA PHE A 86 9.11 -1.81 -1.03
C PHE A 86 8.81 -3.05 -1.88
N LEU A 87 9.80 -3.92 -2.10
CA LEU A 87 9.63 -5.14 -2.89
C LEU A 87 8.62 -6.11 -2.26
N LEU A 88 8.71 -6.33 -0.94
CA LEU A 88 7.79 -7.22 -0.22
C LEU A 88 6.34 -6.71 -0.24
N VAL A 89 6.15 -5.41 -0.01
CA VAL A 89 4.83 -4.76 -0.07
C VAL A 89 4.27 -4.82 -1.50
N THR A 90 5.08 -4.52 -2.52
CA THR A 90 4.67 -4.58 -3.93
C THR A 90 4.31 -6.02 -4.32
N PHE A 91 5.08 -7.02 -3.90
CA PHE A 91 4.75 -8.42 -4.11
C PHE A 91 3.42 -8.81 -3.47
N ALA A 92 3.17 -8.42 -2.23
CA ALA A 92 1.89 -8.68 -1.58
C ALA A 92 0.73 -7.97 -2.30
N TRP A 93 0.94 -6.76 -2.81
CA TRP A 93 -0.08 -6.00 -3.54
C TRP A 93 -0.49 -6.64 -4.87
N VAL A 94 0.29 -7.54 -5.46
CA VAL A 94 -0.15 -8.35 -6.61
C VAL A 94 -1.40 -9.15 -6.24
N PHE A 95 -1.40 -9.80 -5.08
CA PHE A 95 -2.57 -10.55 -4.59
C PHE A 95 -3.73 -9.61 -4.23
N PHE A 96 -3.46 -8.46 -3.67
CA PHE A 96 -4.49 -7.47 -3.35
C PHE A 96 -5.22 -6.96 -4.61
N ARG A 97 -4.47 -6.74 -5.71
CA ARG A 97 -5.02 -6.21 -6.96
C ARG A 97 -5.68 -7.28 -7.83
N ALA A 98 -5.25 -8.51 -7.73
CA ALA A 98 -5.75 -9.60 -8.57
C ALA A 98 -7.13 -10.08 -8.13
N PRO A 99 -8.09 -10.24 -9.04
CA PRO A 99 -9.42 -10.77 -8.72
C PRO A 99 -9.39 -12.23 -8.26
N ASP A 100 -8.40 -13.01 -8.72
CA ASP A 100 -8.19 -14.41 -8.39
C ASP A 100 -6.72 -14.82 -8.47
N PHE A 101 -6.40 -16.06 -8.11
CA PHE A 101 -5.04 -16.59 -8.13
C PHE A 101 -4.47 -16.75 -9.55
N ALA A 102 -5.29 -17.05 -10.54
CA ALA A 102 -4.84 -17.20 -11.92
C ALA A 102 -4.32 -15.87 -12.46
N ASN A 103 -5.04 -14.78 -12.17
CA ASN A 103 -4.62 -13.42 -12.50
C ASN A 103 -3.38 -13.00 -11.71
N ALA A 104 -3.30 -13.31 -10.41
CA ALA A 104 -2.09 -13.04 -9.61
C ALA A 104 -0.86 -13.75 -10.22
N GLN A 105 -1.01 -15.03 -10.58
CA GLN A 105 0.05 -15.79 -11.22
C GLN A 105 0.45 -15.21 -12.60
N ALA A 106 -0.53 -14.76 -13.39
CA ALA A 106 -0.27 -14.15 -14.68
C ALA A 106 0.54 -12.84 -14.54
N ILE A 107 0.19 -11.99 -13.55
CA ILE A 107 0.93 -10.77 -13.24
C ILE A 107 2.38 -11.12 -12.84
N LEU A 108 2.56 -12.08 -11.92
CA LEU A 108 3.90 -12.47 -11.48
C LEU A 108 4.74 -13.06 -12.62
N LYS A 109 4.14 -13.90 -13.48
CA LYS A 109 4.83 -14.41 -14.67
C LYS A 109 5.22 -13.29 -15.63
N GLY A 110 4.33 -12.30 -15.83
CA GLY A 110 4.59 -11.15 -16.68
C GLY A 110 5.77 -10.29 -16.24
N VAL A 111 6.06 -10.23 -14.92
CA VAL A 111 7.24 -9.54 -14.40
C VAL A 111 8.54 -10.23 -14.84
N PHE A 112 8.57 -11.56 -14.92
CA PHE A 112 9.77 -12.34 -15.27
C PHE A 112 9.87 -12.65 -16.77
N ILE A 113 8.74 -12.66 -17.47
CA ILE A 113 8.67 -12.97 -18.92
C ILE A 113 7.92 -11.81 -19.61
N PRO A 114 8.55 -10.64 -19.76
CA PRO A 114 7.88 -9.49 -20.35
C PRO A 114 7.54 -9.75 -21.82
N ASN A 115 6.27 -9.59 -22.14
CA ASN A 115 5.81 -9.63 -23.54
C ASN A 115 5.97 -8.22 -24.14
N ALA A 116 7.11 -7.98 -24.76
CA ALA A 116 7.43 -6.67 -25.35
C ALA A 116 6.45 -6.18 -26.42
N LYS A 117 5.65 -7.06 -27.01
CA LYS A 117 4.65 -6.71 -28.05
C LYS A 117 3.39 -6.03 -27.48
N ALA A 118 3.16 -6.08 -26.16
CA ALA A 118 1.98 -5.52 -25.50
C ALA A 118 2.23 -4.19 -24.79
N LEU A 119 3.46 -3.69 -24.79
CA LEU A 119 3.83 -2.46 -24.07
C LEU A 119 3.58 -1.22 -24.95
N ASN A 120 2.52 -0.50 -24.64
CA ASN A 120 2.34 0.86 -25.16
C ASN A 120 3.17 1.83 -24.28
N TRP A 121 3.92 2.73 -24.91
CA TRP A 121 4.75 3.71 -24.21
C TRP A 121 3.95 4.57 -23.21
N LEU A 122 2.70 4.89 -23.52
CA LEU A 122 1.82 5.64 -22.63
C LEU A 122 1.51 4.89 -21.34
N ASP A 123 1.39 3.55 -21.40
CA ASP A 123 1.11 2.71 -20.23
C ASP A 123 2.30 2.67 -19.25
N ILE A 124 3.50 2.96 -19.74
CA ILE A 124 4.73 3.05 -18.93
C ILE A 124 4.92 4.47 -18.39
N TRP A 125 4.82 5.48 -19.25
CA TRP A 125 5.13 6.85 -18.87
C TRP A 125 4.12 7.45 -17.89
N THR A 126 2.84 7.08 -18.01
CA THR A 126 1.80 7.56 -17.09
C THR A 126 2.08 7.18 -15.62
N PRO A 127 2.28 5.89 -15.26
CA PRO A 127 2.59 5.53 -13.88
C PRO A 127 3.98 6.02 -13.44
N LEU A 128 4.98 6.07 -14.33
CA LEU A 128 6.30 6.59 -13.98
C LEU A 128 6.28 8.08 -13.68
N SER A 129 5.55 8.88 -14.45
CA SER A 129 5.39 10.31 -14.19
C SER A 129 4.63 10.57 -12.89
N ALA A 130 3.57 9.80 -12.60
CA ALA A 130 2.85 9.87 -11.34
C ALA A 130 3.74 9.49 -10.15
N LEU A 131 4.55 8.43 -10.28
CA LEU A 131 5.52 8.04 -9.26
C LEU A 131 6.59 9.11 -9.06
N GLY A 132 7.14 9.66 -10.14
CA GLY A 132 8.11 10.76 -10.10
C GLY A 132 7.55 11.99 -9.37
N LEU A 133 6.32 12.38 -9.68
CA LEU A 133 5.61 13.46 -9.00
C LEU A 133 5.42 13.17 -7.51
N LEU A 134 4.99 11.94 -7.16
CA LEU A 134 4.83 11.50 -5.77
C LEU A 134 6.16 11.59 -4.99
N VAL A 135 7.26 11.14 -5.58
CA VAL A 135 8.59 11.21 -4.96
C VAL A 135 9.01 12.68 -4.77
N LEU A 136 8.81 13.53 -5.75
CA LEU A 136 9.10 14.97 -5.65
C LEU A 136 8.27 15.63 -4.55
N LEU A 137 6.98 15.33 -4.48
CA LEU A 137 6.11 15.84 -3.42
C LEU A 137 6.56 15.34 -2.04
N GLU A 138 6.93 14.06 -1.90
CA GLU A 138 7.42 13.52 -0.62
C GLU A 138 8.73 14.20 -0.18
N PHE A 139 9.67 14.45 -1.10
CA PHE A 139 10.89 15.19 -0.78
C PHE A 139 10.61 16.63 -0.34
N SER A 140 9.67 17.29 -1.01
CA SER A 140 9.22 18.64 -0.64
C SER A 140 8.53 18.65 0.72
N TYR A 141 7.72 17.63 0.99
CA TYR A 141 6.97 17.48 2.23
C TYR A 141 7.86 17.21 3.46
N ARG A 142 9.04 16.62 3.28
CA ARG A 142 10.01 16.41 4.38
C ARG A 142 10.58 17.70 4.95
N LYS A 143 10.60 18.77 4.15
CA LYS A 143 11.12 20.08 4.59
C LYS A 143 10.05 21.00 5.12
N GLN A 144 8.85 21.00 4.53
CA GLN A 144 7.71 21.84 4.96
C GLN A 144 6.40 21.12 4.57
N ARG A 145 5.35 21.28 5.41
CA ARG A 145 4.02 20.78 5.06
C ARG A 145 3.53 21.45 3.77
N PHE A 146 2.82 20.71 2.92
CA PHE A 146 2.34 21.17 1.61
C PHE A 146 1.50 22.47 1.72
N ASP A 147 0.64 22.54 2.73
CA ASP A 147 -0.10 23.74 3.10
C ASP A 147 0.82 24.93 3.45
N GLY A 148 1.94 24.67 4.13
CA GLY A 148 2.95 25.69 4.42
C GLY A 148 3.66 26.23 3.17
N LEU A 149 3.93 25.36 2.19
CA LEU A 149 4.47 25.77 0.88
C LEU A 149 3.47 26.60 0.10
N LEU A 150 2.21 26.15 0.03
CA LEU A 150 1.16 26.87 -0.69
C LEU A 150 0.85 28.24 -0.07
N ASN A 151 0.96 28.37 1.26
CA ASN A 151 0.72 29.64 1.94
C ASN A 151 1.75 30.74 1.61
N GLN A 152 2.90 30.39 1.01
CA GLN A 152 3.88 31.35 0.53
C GLN A 152 3.46 32.03 -0.78
N PHE A 153 2.50 31.45 -1.50
CA PHE A 153 2.00 32.00 -2.76
C PHE A 153 0.81 32.93 -2.55
N PRO A 154 0.63 33.95 -3.40
CA PRO A 154 -0.54 34.80 -3.36
C PRO A 154 -1.83 34.00 -3.61
N SER A 155 -2.94 34.48 -3.06
CA SER A 155 -4.22 33.74 -3.05
C SER A 155 -4.70 33.32 -4.44
N TRP A 156 -4.53 34.17 -5.46
CA TRP A 156 -4.93 33.84 -6.83
C TRP A 156 -4.17 32.64 -7.40
N LEU A 157 -2.85 32.51 -7.10
CA LEU A 157 -2.03 31.38 -7.56
C LEU A 157 -2.42 30.08 -6.81
N ARG A 158 -2.70 30.17 -5.51
CA ARG A 158 -3.20 29.02 -4.74
C ARG A 158 -4.50 28.47 -5.30
N TRP A 159 -5.46 29.34 -5.57
CA TRP A 159 -6.73 28.96 -6.19
C TRP A 159 -6.53 28.38 -7.58
N GLY A 160 -5.63 28.94 -8.38
CA GLY A 160 -5.24 28.37 -9.67
C GLY A 160 -4.71 26.96 -9.56
N ILE A 161 -3.81 26.69 -8.61
CA ILE A 161 -3.28 25.34 -8.35
C ILE A 161 -4.41 24.38 -7.93
N TYR A 162 -5.31 24.80 -7.03
CA TYR A 162 -6.43 23.97 -6.61
C TYR A 162 -7.38 23.62 -7.75
N LEU A 163 -7.68 24.59 -8.62
CA LEU A 163 -8.52 24.36 -9.80
C LEU A 163 -7.86 23.41 -10.79
N VAL A 164 -6.55 23.55 -11.05
CA VAL A 164 -5.81 22.63 -11.91
C VAL A 164 -5.80 21.22 -11.32
N LEU A 165 -5.55 21.08 -10.02
CA LEU A 165 -5.58 19.76 -9.34
C LEU A 165 -6.98 19.15 -9.41
N LEU A 166 -8.03 19.94 -9.18
CA LEU A 166 -9.41 19.50 -9.29
C LEU A 166 -9.74 19.06 -10.72
N PHE A 167 -9.32 19.84 -11.72
CA PHE A 167 -9.51 19.51 -13.13
C PHE A 167 -8.80 18.20 -13.51
N ILE A 168 -7.54 18.03 -13.08
CA ILE A 168 -6.79 16.79 -13.27
C ILE A 168 -7.53 15.62 -12.62
N LEU A 169 -7.99 15.78 -11.38
CA LEU A 169 -8.71 14.75 -10.66
C LEU A 169 -9.99 14.34 -11.38
N VAL A 170 -10.76 15.32 -11.88
CA VAL A 170 -12.00 15.07 -12.64
C VAL A 170 -11.69 14.45 -14.00
N ALA A 171 -10.70 14.96 -14.72
CA ALA A 171 -10.32 14.46 -16.04
C ALA A 171 -9.80 13.02 -16.00
N PHE A 172 -9.06 12.66 -14.95
CA PHE A 172 -8.53 11.31 -14.76
C PHE A 172 -9.41 10.40 -13.88
N SER A 173 -10.52 10.92 -13.31
CA SER A 173 -11.46 10.12 -12.53
C SER A 173 -12.27 9.13 -13.37
N GLY A 174 -11.96 8.97 -14.63
CA GLY A 174 -12.41 7.97 -15.59
C GLY A 174 -13.92 7.68 -15.54
N THR A 175 -14.55 7.72 -16.69
CA THR A 175 -15.96 7.29 -16.89
C THR A 175 -16.16 5.76 -16.75
N GLN A 176 -15.10 5.02 -16.41
CA GLN A 176 -15.22 3.59 -16.14
C GLN A 176 -15.96 3.40 -14.82
N LYS A 177 -17.07 2.69 -14.88
CA LYS A 177 -17.78 2.17 -13.70
C LYS A 177 -16.84 1.21 -12.97
N PHE A 178 -15.93 1.74 -12.15
CA PHE A 178 -15.25 0.92 -11.17
C PHE A 178 -16.30 0.51 -10.15
N THR A 179 -16.77 -0.73 -10.22
CA THR A 179 -17.41 -1.33 -9.05
C THR A 179 -16.42 -1.23 -7.91
N PHE A 180 -16.76 -0.42 -6.93
CA PHE A 180 -15.96 -0.32 -5.72
C PHE A 180 -15.70 -1.73 -5.21
N ILE A 181 -14.43 -2.06 -4.94
CA ILE A 181 -14.00 -3.38 -4.45
C ILE A 181 -14.82 -3.80 -3.21
N TYR A 182 -15.32 -2.85 -2.43
CA TYR A 182 -16.13 -3.05 -1.23
C TYR A 182 -17.63 -3.38 -1.48
N PHE A 183 -18.12 -3.31 -2.71
CA PHE A 183 -19.52 -3.57 -3.04
C PHE A 183 -19.75 -4.83 -3.90
N GLN A 184 -18.78 -5.73 -3.95
CA GLN A 184 -18.93 -7.05 -4.59
C GLN A 184 -19.33 -8.10 -3.53
N PHE A 185 -20.48 -7.87 -2.87
CA PHE A 185 -21.16 -8.88 -2.07
C PHE A 185 -22.45 -9.28 -2.75
#